data_a682ebb8e8b4826a0d8c8604f567d479
#
_entry.id   a682ebb8e8b4826a0d8c8604f567d479
#
_cell.length_a   1.000
_cell.length_b   1.000
_cell.length_c   1.000
_cell.angle_alpha   90.00
_cell.angle_beta   90.00
_cell.angle_gamma   90.00
#
_symmetry.space_group_name_H-M   'P 1'
#
loop_
_entity.id
_entity.type
_entity.pdbx_description
1 polymer ?
#
loop_
_entity_poly.entity_id
_entity_poly.type
_entity_poly.pdbx_seq_one_letter_code
_entity_poly.pdbx_strand_id
1 'polypeptide(L)'
;APAFIPSKAKFMVRDCKLIAEKNKILFKFNSYFPIKTLTLMRGVLIAQEDDYLKFYIDKIFDAIWKDGLNMNDQNIIDKVLKNMDINAKTFFLRASSQNIKSLLKKKTDEAYEKGIFGAPTFFINNKVFWGQDRIEFAVAEASK
;
A
#
# COMPACT_ATOMS: atom_id res chain seq x y z
N ALA A 1 0.12 -2.81 17.19
CA ALA A 1 -0.77 -2.17 16.21
C ALA A 1 -2.23 -2.40 16.60
N PRO A 2 -3.20 -1.54 16.19
CA PRO A 2 -4.63 -1.71 16.50
C PRO A 2 -5.18 -3.09 16.11
N ALA A 3 -4.67 -3.69 15.05
CA ALA A 3 -5.05 -5.02 14.56
C ALA A 3 -4.85 -6.15 15.58
N PHE A 4 -3.98 -5.98 16.58
CA PHE A 4 -3.72 -6.97 17.63
C PHE A 4 -4.59 -6.81 18.87
N ILE A 5 -5.48 -5.81 18.90
CA ILE A 5 -6.46 -5.61 19.99
C ILE A 5 -7.84 -5.97 19.43
N PRO A 6 -8.47 -7.05 19.89
CA PRO A 6 -9.68 -7.60 19.25
C PRO A 6 -10.82 -6.60 19.02
N SER A 7 -11.13 -5.76 20.01
CA SER A 7 -12.16 -4.73 19.91
C SER A 7 -11.81 -3.67 18.86
N LYS A 8 -10.54 -3.22 18.81
CA LYS A 8 -10.07 -2.26 17.80
C LYS A 8 -10.03 -2.88 16.40
N ALA A 9 -9.61 -4.14 16.27
CA ALA A 9 -9.64 -4.85 14.99
C ALA A 9 -11.06 -4.95 14.43
N LYS A 10 -12.03 -5.34 15.27
CA LYS A 10 -13.45 -5.41 14.88
C LYS A 10 -13.99 -4.05 14.45
N PHE A 11 -13.67 -3.00 15.19
CA PHE A 11 -14.05 -1.63 14.84
C PHE A 11 -13.45 -1.22 13.49
N MET A 12 -12.15 -1.43 13.27
CA MET A 12 -11.47 -1.07 12.03
C MET A 12 -12.09 -1.76 10.79
N VAL A 13 -12.43 -3.05 10.90
CA VAL A 13 -13.09 -3.76 9.79
C VAL A 13 -14.44 -3.14 9.46
N ARG A 14 -15.23 -2.79 10.49
CA ARG A 14 -16.51 -2.10 10.31
C ARG A 14 -16.33 -0.71 9.69
N ASP A 15 -15.38 0.06 10.18
CA ASP A 15 -15.09 1.42 9.72
C ASP A 15 -14.65 1.43 8.26
N CYS A 16 -13.74 0.53 7.87
CA CYS A 16 -13.35 0.35 6.49
C CYS A 16 -14.54 0.05 5.55
N LYS A 17 -15.48 -0.80 6.00
CA LYS A 17 -16.69 -1.11 5.23
C LYS A 17 -17.58 0.12 5.05
N LEU A 18 -17.84 0.87 6.12
CA LEU A 18 -18.64 2.10 6.08
C LEU A 18 -18.05 3.15 5.12
N ILE A 19 -16.72 3.33 5.17
CA ILE A 19 -16.02 4.27 4.28
C ILE A 19 -16.11 3.78 2.82
N ALA A 20 -15.91 2.49 2.59
CA ALA A 20 -16.00 1.89 1.26
C ALA A 20 -17.42 2.04 0.67
N GLU A 21 -18.46 1.74 1.45
CA GLU A 21 -19.86 1.90 1.07
C GLU A 21 -20.19 3.36 0.74
N LYS A 22 -19.79 4.30 1.62
CA LYS A 22 -19.98 5.75 1.39
C LYS A 22 -19.37 6.21 0.06
N ASN A 23 -18.19 5.67 -0.28
CA ASN A 23 -17.45 6.06 -1.48
C ASN A 23 -17.71 5.14 -2.69
N LYS A 24 -18.63 4.17 -2.57
CA LYS A 24 -18.94 3.19 -3.62
C LYS A 24 -17.72 2.38 -4.10
N ILE A 25 -16.82 2.07 -3.17
CA ILE A 25 -15.61 1.29 -3.41
C ILE A 25 -15.90 -0.18 -3.10
N LEU A 26 -15.56 -1.08 -4.03
CA LEU A 26 -15.60 -2.51 -3.77
C LEU A 26 -14.52 -2.87 -2.76
N PHE A 27 -14.94 -3.30 -1.57
CA PHE A 27 -14.04 -3.64 -0.48
C PHE A 27 -14.40 -5.00 0.13
N LYS A 28 -13.39 -5.86 0.24
CA LYS A 28 -13.45 -7.15 0.94
C LYS A 28 -12.31 -7.24 1.93
N PHE A 29 -12.63 -7.39 3.22
CA PHE A 29 -11.57 -7.63 4.20
C PHE A 29 -10.87 -8.95 3.88
N ASN A 30 -9.55 -8.90 3.69
CA ASN A 30 -8.78 -10.06 3.26
C ASN A 30 -8.61 -11.07 4.40
N SER A 31 -9.03 -12.32 4.18
CA SER A 31 -8.95 -13.40 5.17
C SER A 31 -7.51 -13.86 5.47
N TYR A 32 -6.56 -13.49 4.61
CA TYR A 32 -5.13 -13.78 4.79
C TYR A 32 -4.38 -12.64 5.48
N PHE A 33 -5.10 -11.60 5.93
CA PHE A 33 -4.47 -10.49 6.67
C PHE A 33 -3.95 -10.98 8.05
N PRO A 34 -2.73 -10.59 8.47
CA PRO A 34 -1.80 -9.65 7.83
C PRO A 34 -0.99 -10.26 6.69
N ILE A 35 -0.85 -9.50 5.59
CA ILE A 35 -0.07 -9.89 4.43
C ILE A 35 1.35 -9.34 4.55
N LYS A 36 2.35 -10.16 4.18
CA LYS A 36 3.76 -9.76 4.12
C LYS A 36 4.01 -8.91 2.86
N THR A 37 3.90 -7.61 2.98
CA THR A 37 3.92 -6.69 1.83
C THR A 37 5.32 -6.23 1.38
N LEU A 38 6.40 -6.66 2.04
CA LEU A 38 7.74 -6.13 1.77
C LEU A 38 8.17 -6.27 0.30
N THR A 39 7.91 -7.42 -0.33
CA THR A 39 8.22 -7.64 -1.75
C THR A 39 7.34 -6.76 -2.64
N LEU A 40 6.06 -6.60 -2.29
CA LEU A 40 5.14 -5.73 -3.02
C LEU A 40 5.56 -4.26 -2.91
N MET A 41 6.04 -3.82 -1.75
CA MET A 41 6.58 -2.46 -1.56
C MET A 41 7.87 -2.21 -2.38
N ARG A 42 8.72 -3.23 -2.53
CA ARG A 42 9.87 -3.15 -3.45
C ARG A 42 9.40 -3.06 -4.90
N GLY A 43 8.30 -3.73 -5.23
CA GLY A 43 7.64 -3.63 -6.54
C GLY A 43 7.14 -2.22 -6.86
N VAL A 44 6.74 -1.43 -5.85
CA VAL A 44 6.38 -0.01 -6.05
C VAL A 44 7.55 0.78 -6.63
N LEU A 45 8.78 0.55 -6.15
CA LEU A 45 9.98 1.22 -6.64
C LEU A 45 10.33 0.79 -8.07
N ILE A 46 10.18 -0.51 -8.36
CA ILE A 46 10.37 -1.04 -9.72
C ILE A 46 9.35 -0.41 -10.68
N ALA A 47 8.08 -0.36 -10.28
CA ALA A 47 7.02 0.23 -11.08
C ALA A 47 7.21 1.74 -11.29
N GLN A 48 7.83 2.43 -10.34
CA GLN A 48 8.22 3.83 -10.49
C GLN A 48 9.36 4.01 -11.48
N GLU A 49 10.37 3.14 -11.47
CA GLU A 49 11.48 3.16 -12.43
C GLU A 49 11.01 2.87 -13.87
N ASP A 50 9.97 2.05 -14.03
CA ASP A 50 9.46 1.57 -15.33
C ASP A 50 8.17 2.28 -15.77
N ASP A 51 7.80 3.41 -15.15
CA ASP A 51 6.66 4.29 -15.50
C ASP A 51 5.25 3.66 -15.46
N TYR A 52 5.03 2.60 -14.66
CA TYR A 52 3.72 2.00 -14.45
C TYR A 52 3.22 2.02 -12.99
N LEU A 53 3.76 2.95 -12.17
CA LEU A 53 3.51 3.04 -10.73
C LEU A 53 2.03 3.01 -10.35
N LYS A 54 1.23 3.90 -10.93
CA LYS A 54 -0.20 3.99 -10.58
C LYS A 54 -0.93 2.70 -10.90
N PHE A 55 -0.71 2.15 -12.08
CA PHE A 55 -1.31 0.88 -12.51
C PHE A 55 -0.93 -0.27 -11.56
N TYR A 56 0.35 -0.36 -11.16
CA TYR A 56 0.82 -1.37 -10.21
C TYR A 56 0.10 -1.25 -8.86
N ILE A 57 0.06 -0.04 -8.28
CA ILE A 57 -0.58 0.20 -6.99
C ILE A 57 -2.05 -0.19 -7.05
N ASP A 58 -2.80 0.27 -8.05
CA ASP A 58 -4.23 -0.02 -8.21
C ASP A 58 -4.46 -1.55 -8.27
N LYS A 59 -3.67 -2.28 -9.07
CA LYS A 59 -3.80 -3.74 -9.21
C LYS A 59 -3.44 -4.52 -7.94
N ILE A 60 -2.41 -4.10 -7.22
CA ILE A 60 -2.05 -4.74 -5.94
C ILE A 60 -3.11 -4.48 -4.87
N PHE A 61 -3.67 -3.26 -4.80
CA PHE A 61 -4.78 -2.97 -3.90
C PHE A 61 -6.04 -3.76 -4.27
N ASP A 62 -6.38 -3.85 -5.55
CA ASP A 62 -7.50 -4.69 -6.04
C ASP A 62 -7.29 -6.15 -5.63
N ALA A 63 -6.12 -6.73 -5.88
CA ALA A 63 -5.81 -8.11 -5.52
C ALA A 63 -5.99 -8.36 -4.01
N ILE A 64 -5.58 -7.43 -3.16
CA ILE A 64 -5.66 -7.57 -1.70
C ILE A 64 -7.06 -7.29 -1.18
N TRP A 65 -7.66 -6.14 -1.53
CA TRP A 65 -8.82 -5.59 -0.84
C TRP A 65 -10.15 -5.65 -1.60
N LYS A 66 -10.11 -6.02 -2.88
CA LYS A 66 -11.30 -6.27 -3.68
C LYS A 66 -11.48 -7.75 -3.95
N ASP A 67 -10.43 -8.41 -4.45
CA ASP A 67 -10.47 -9.82 -4.83
C ASP A 67 -10.17 -10.75 -3.64
N GLY A 68 -9.50 -10.25 -2.60
CA GLY A 68 -9.18 -10.99 -1.37
C GLY A 68 -8.18 -12.12 -1.58
N LEU A 69 -7.21 -11.92 -2.49
CA LEU A 69 -6.22 -12.93 -2.85
C LEU A 69 -5.18 -13.13 -1.74
N ASN A 70 -4.64 -14.34 -1.65
CA ASN A 70 -3.53 -14.64 -0.74
C ASN A 70 -2.20 -14.10 -1.29
N MET A 71 -1.94 -12.83 -1.08
CA MET A 71 -0.68 -12.20 -1.53
C MET A 71 0.53 -12.55 -0.65
N ASN A 72 0.41 -13.55 0.26
CA ASN A 72 1.55 -14.22 0.90
C ASN A 72 2.10 -15.36 0.03
N ASP A 73 1.31 -15.86 -0.93
CA ASP A 73 1.67 -16.95 -1.83
C ASP A 73 2.30 -16.39 -3.10
N GLN A 74 3.56 -16.78 -3.36
CA GLN A 74 4.31 -16.35 -4.53
C GLN A 74 3.62 -16.74 -5.84
N ASN A 75 2.97 -17.91 -5.91
CA ASN A 75 2.27 -18.34 -7.12
C ASN A 75 1.05 -17.43 -7.43
N ILE A 76 0.41 -16.89 -6.39
CA ILE A 76 -0.68 -15.93 -6.57
C ILE A 76 -0.12 -14.59 -7.03
N ILE A 77 1.00 -14.12 -6.44
CA ILE A 77 1.68 -12.90 -6.89
C ILE A 77 2.11 -13.04 -8.35
N ASP A 78 2.68 -14.18 -8.75
CA ASP A 78 3.05 -14.48 -10.15
C ASP A 78 1.86 -14.30 -11.09
N LYS A 79 0.70 -14.87 -10.75
CA LYS A 79 -0.51 -14.74 -11.55
C LYS A 79 -0.98 -13.27 -11.66
N VAL A 80 -0.94 -12.53 -10.56
CA VAL A 80 -1.30 -11.12 -10.55
C VAL A 80 -0.36 -10.31 -11.45
N LEU A 81 0.95 -10.53 -11.33
CA LEU A 81 1.96 -9.87 -12.17
C LEU A 81 1.77 -10.22 -13.66
N LYS A 82 1.52 -11.50 -13.96
CA LYS A 82 1.25 -11.95 -15.33
C LYS A 82 0.02 -11.29 -15.94
N ASN A 83 -1.05 -11.10 -15.15
CA ASN A 83 -2.25 -10.39 -15.60
C ASN A 83 -2.01 -8.88 -15.82
N MET A 84 -0.87 -8.38 -15.39
CA MET A 84 -0.39 -7.02 -15.61
C MET A 84 0.66 -6.94 -16.74
N ASP A 85 0.89 -8.03 -17.45
CA ASP A 85 1.97 -8.19 -18.46
C ASP A 85 3.38 -7.97 -17.88
N ILE A 86 3.56 -8.22 -16.57
CA ILE A 86 4.85 -8.11 -15.88
C ILE A 86 5.48 -9.50 -15.77
N ASN A 87 6.73 -9.62 -16.22
CA ASN A 87 7.49 -10.86 -16.06
C ASN A 87 7.86 -11.08 -14.59
N ALA A 88 7.19 -12.03 -13.94
CA ALA A 88 7.36 -12.32 -12.51
C ALA A 88 8.80 -12.70 -12.14
N LYS A 89 9.51 -13.48 -12.98
CA LYS A 89 10.90 -13.87 -12.71
C LYS A 89 11.81 -12.63 -12.64
N THR A 90 11.70 -11.74 -13.60
CA THR A 90 12.46 -10.49 -13.64
C THR A 90 12.07 -9.59 -12.48
N PHE A 91 10.78 -9.49 -12.17
CA PHE A 91 10.27 -8.71 -11.05
C PHE A 91 10.89 -9.18 -9.70
N PHE A 92 10.83 -10.49 -9.40
CA PHE A 92 11.39 -11.00 -8.14
C PHE A 92 12.90 -10.86 -8.07
N LEU A 93 13.61 -11.03 -9.20
CA LEU A 93 15.05 -10.80 -9.28
C LEU A 93 15.38 -9.34 -8.89
N ARG A 94 14.71 -8.38 -9.49
CA ARG A 94 14.89 -6.95 -9.19
C ARG A 94 14.49 -6.63 -7.75
N ALA A 95 13.33 -7.10 -7.28
CA ALA A 95 12.88 -6.89 -5.90
C ALA A 95 13.83 -7.49 -4.84
N SER A 96 14.62 -8.49 -5.22
CA SER A 96 15.63 -9.11 -4.36
C SER A 96 17.01 -8.43 -4.47
N SER A 97 17.22 -7.53 -5.43
CA SER A 97 18.48 -6.85 -5.62
C SER A 97 18.82 -5.93 -4.44
N GLN A 98 20.13 -5.76 -4.18
CA GLN A 98 20.60 -4.89 -3.10
C GLN A 98 20.22 -3.43 -3.35
N ASN A 99 20.21 -2.99 -4.60
CA ASN A 99 19.83 -1.63 -4.99
C ASN A 99 18.39 -1.32 -4.53
N ILE A 100 17.41 -2.14 -4.93
CA ILE A 100 15.99 -1.93 -4.56
C ILE A 100 15.76 -2.06 -3.04
N LYS A 101 16.47 -2.99 -2.38
CA LYS A 101 16.43 -3.10 -0.91
C LYS A 101 16.92 -1.84 -0.21
N SER A 102 18.07 -1.33 -0.65
CA SER A 102 18.67 -0.10 -0.09
C SER A 102 17.81 1.12 -0.40
N LEU A 103 17.24 1.19 -1.60
CA LEU A 103 16.35 2.29 -1.98
C LEU A 103 15.08 2.32 -1.13
N LEU A 104 14.43 1.16 -0.89
CA LEU A 104 13.26 1.10 -0.02
C LEU A 104 13.60 1.52 1.41
N LYS A 105 14.74 1.03 1.94
CA LYS A 105 15.21 1.46 3.26
C LYS A 105 15.40 2.97 3.33
N LYS A 106 16.12 3.55 2.38
CA LYS A 106 16.36 5.00 2.31
C LYS A 106 15.05 5.80 2.29
N LYS A 107 14.06 5.38 1.45
CA LYS A 107 12.74 6.03 1.40
C LYS A 107 11.98 5.94 2.72
N THR A 108 12.12 4.83 3.43
CA THR A 108 11.50 4.65 4.75
C THR A 108 12.16 5.53 5.81
N ASP A 109 13.49 5.60 5.81
CA ASP A 109 14.25 6.45 6.72
C ASP A 109 13.92 7.94 6.47
N GLU A 110 13.89 8.40 5.21
CA GLU A 110 13.47 9.76 4.83
C GLU A 110 12.05 10.11 5.31
N ALA A 111 11.12 9.15 5.23
CA ALA A 111 9.76 9.33 5.74
C ALA A 111 9.75 9.47 7.27
N TYR A 112 10.52 8.63 7.96
CA TYR A 112 10.65 8.69 9.42
C TYR A 112 11.25 10.01 9.89
N GLU A 113 12.30 10.51 9.24
CA GLU A 113 12.92 11.79 9.55
C GLU A 113 11.96 12.99 9.38
N LYS A 114 10.98 12.87 8.48
CA LYS A 114 9.89 13.85 8.32
C LYS A 114 8.77 13.70 9.36
N GLY A 115 8.92 12.81 10.34
CA GLY A 115 7.92 12.56 11.37
C GLY A 115 6.73 11.73 10.92
N ILE A 116 6.84 10.99 9.81
CA ILE A 116 5.78 10.09 9.30
C ILE A 116 5.83 8.78 10.10
N PHE A 117 4.73 8.46 10.77
CA PHE A 117 4.61 7.30 11.67
C PHE A 117 3.49 6.33 11.26
N GLY A 118 2.76 6.61 10.22
CA GLY A 118 1.64 5.79 9.77
C GLY A 118 1.16 6.15 8.36
N ALA A 119 0.19 5.39 7.86
CA ALA A 119 -0.39 5.56 6.53
C ALA A 119 -1.93 5.57 6.59
N PRO A 120 -2.60 6.33 5.72
CA PRO A 120 -2.02 7.30 4.79
C PRO A 120 -1.45 8.52 5.51
N THR A 121 -0.39 9.13 4.97
CA THR A 121 0.16 10.39 5.46
C THR A 121 0.41 11.33 4.28
N PHE A 122 0.05 12.59 4.44
CA PHE A 122 0.28 13.67 3.49
C PHE A 122 1.28 14.64 4.12
N PHE A 123 2.35 14.94 3.40
CA PHE A 123 3.37 15.91 3.82
C PHE A 123 3.34 17.10 2.87
N ILE A 124 2.84 18.24 3.33
CA ILE A 124 2.57 19.42 2.52
C ILE A 124 3.06 20.66 3.26
N ASN A 125 3.84 21.51 2.63
CA ASN A 125 4.37 22.76 3.21
C ASN A 125 4.99 22.54 4.60
N ASN A 126 5.82 21.49 4.75
CA ASN A 126 6.46 21.08 6.01
C ASN A 126 5.49 20.69 7.15
N LYS A 127 4.24 20.38 6.82
CA LYS A 127 3.23 19.91 7.77
C LYS A 127 2.82 18.47 7.48
N VAL A 128 2.56 17.71 8.54
CA VAL A 128 2.12 16.31 8.48
C VAL A 128 0.63 16.23 8.71
N PHE A 129 -0.09 15.56 7.80
CA PHE A 129 -1.51 15.22 7.94
C PHE A 129 -1.65 13.70 7.88
N TRP A 130 -1.99 13.09 9.00
CA TRP A 130 -2.11 11.63 9.11
C TRP A 130 -3.56 11.19 9.17
N GLY A 131 -3.92 10.22 8.33
CA GLY A 131 -5.23 9.60 8.27
C GLY A 131 -6.07 10.08 7.08
N GLN A 132 -6.98 9.21 6.61
CA GLN A 132 -7.91 9.54 5.53
C GLN A 132 -8.90 10.65 5.93
N ASP A 133 -9.15 10.80 7.23
CA ASP A 133 -10.02 11.84 7.82
C ASP A 133 -9.35 13.21 7.89
N ARG A 134 -8.12 13.35 7.41
CA ARG A 134 -7.36 14.61 7.32
C ARG A 134 -7.12 15.06 5.87
N ILE A 135 -7.70 14.36 4.88
CA ILE A 135 -7.53 14.70 3.45
C ILE A 135 -7.98 16.13 3.16
N GLU A 136 -9.11 16.57 3.69
CA GLU A 136 -9.64 17.93 3.45
C GLU A 136 -8.68 19.01 3.96
N PHE A 137 -8.06 18.80 5.13
CA PHE A 137 -7.06 19.72 5.66
C PHE A 137 -5.77 19.71 4.81
N ALA A 138 -5.36 18.55 4.34
CA ALA A 138 -4.20 18.41 3.47
C ALA A 138 -4.41 19.14 2.12
N VAL A 139 -5.58 18.98 1.51
CA VAL A 139 -5.97 19.68 0.27
C VAL A 139 -6.03 21.18 0.49
N ALA A 140 -6.64 21.66 1.58
CA ALA A 140 -6.69 23.07 1.92
C ALA A 140 -5.29 23.68 2.12
N GLU A 141 -4.36 22.93 2.71
CA GLU A 141 -2.96 23.39 2.85
C GLU A 141 -2.23 23.42 1.52
N ALA A 142 -2.48 22.46 0.61
CA ALA A 142 -1.87 22.41 -0.71
C ALA A 142 -2.35 23.55 -1.64
N SER A 143 -3.49 24.15 -1.33
CA SER A 143 -4.09 25.25 -2.12
C SER A 143 -3.64 26.65 -1.70
N LYS A 144 -2.78 26.77 -0.71
CA LYS A 144 -2.16 28.03 -0.26
C LYS A 144 -0.92 28.36 -1.05
#